data_da361ccab90b4a205f5acdefb20453ee
#
_entry.id   da361ccab90b4a205f5acdefb20453ee
#
_cell.length_a   1.000
_cell.length_b   1.000
_cell.length_c   1.000
_cell.angle_alpha   90.00
_cell.angle_beta   90.00
_cell.angle_gamma   90.00
#
_symmetry.space_group_name_H-M   'P 1'
#
loop_
_entity.id
_entity.type
_entity.pdbx_description
1 polymer ?
#
loop_
_entity_poly.entity_id
_entity_poly.type
_entity_poly.pdbx_seq_one_letter_code
_entity_poly.pdbx_strand_id
1 'polypeptide(L)'
;MKGGKAIASGSYGCVFKPALLCEGDTERKKDYITKVMYHSYADLELKEMKMVGDVLKEIPDGDKYFLVNNITRCRFSELDGDDVKGRKNKCSGAFDKSLTDREFNLKINKGLITGINIPYGGKDLLDTIGPNLTSKTFININKGIINLIKNGIVKFNKKKLLHLDIKHMNMLYNPKDKNVRLIDWGICAKYTNDVVTEGVKDRNLM
;
A
#
# COMPACT_ATOMS: atom_id res chain seq x y z
N MET A 1 13.02 14.68 -14.53
CA MET A 1 12.35 14.72 -13.21
C MET A 1 13.25 14.03 -12.20
N LYS A 2 13.40 14.58 -10.98
CA LYS A 2 14.19 13.92 -9.93
C LYS A 2 13.55 12.59 -9.59
N GLY A 3 14.36 11.57 -9.27
CA GLY A 3 13.93 10.23 -8.96
C GLY A 3 13.01 10.11 -7.74
N GLY A 4 12.35 8.97 -7.58
CA GLY A 4 11.50 8.67 -6.42
C GLY A 4 12.33 8.54 -5.15
N LYS A 5 11.87 9.14 -4.06
CA LYS A 5 12.50 8.96 -2.74
C LYS A 5 11.78 7.87 -1.99
N ALA A 6 12.52 7.04 -1.27
CA ALA A 6 11.92 6.16 -0.27
C ALA A 6 11.25 7.03 0.81
N ILE A 7 9.97 6.83 1.05
CA ILE A 7 9.16 7.62 2.00
C ILE A 7 8.71 6.81 3.21
N ALA A 8 8.49 5.51 3.05
CA ALA A 8 8.03 4.62 4.11
C ALA A 8 8.56 3.19 3.88
N SER A 9 8.61 2.39 4.94
CA SER A 9 8.92 0.96 4.88
C SER A 9 8.00 0.19 5.81
N GLY A 10 7.47 -0.92 5.31
CA GLY A 10 6.85 -1.97 6.10
C GLY A 10 7.73 -3.20 6.16
N SER A 11 7.26 -4.28 6.78
CA SER A 11 7.99 -5.55 6.91
C SER A 11 8.29 -6.22 5.56
N TYR A 12 7.47 -5.98 4.54
CA TYR A 12 7.53 -6.69 3.26
C TYR A 12 7.85 -5.79 2.07
N GLY A 13 7.90 -4.46 2.24
CA GLY A 13 8.13 -3.56 1.11
C GLY A 13 8.51 -2.14 1.53
N CYS A 14 9.14 -1.44 0.60
CA CYS A 14 9.54 -0.06 0.74
C CYS A 14 8.83 0.81 -0.29
N VAL A 15 8.28 1.94 0.17
CA VAL A 15 7.44 2.82 -0.65
C VAL A 15 8.24 3.98 -1.20
N PHE A 16 8.18 4.17 -2.51
CA PHE A 16 8.83 5.26 -3.25
C PHE A 16 7.78 6.25 -3.78
N LYS A 17 8.07 7.55 -3.65
CA LYS A 17 7.26 8.64 -4.20
C LYS A 17 8.15 9.73 -4.79
N PRO A 18 7.86 10.23 -6.02
CA PRO A 18 6.87 9.70 -6.97
C PRO A 18 7.13 8.24 -7.34
N ALA A 19 6.17 7.61 -8.01
CA ALA A 19 6.34 6.23 -8.48
C ALA A 19 7.63 6.06 -9.31
N LEU A 20 8.25 4.88 -9.25
CA LEU A 20 9.38 4.54 -10.09
C LEU A 20 8.96 4.47 -11.56
N LEU A 21 9.89 4.67 -12.46
CA LEU A 21 9.67 4.47 -13.90
C LEU A 21 9.67 2.97 -14.18
N CYS A 22 8.55 2.44 -14.64
CA CYS A 22 8.46 1.03 -14.99
C CYS A 22 8.94 0.79 -16.43
N GLU A 23 9.38 -0.42 -16.72
CA GLU A 23 9.77 -0.83 -18.08
C GLU A 23 8.60 -0.62 -19.04
N GLY A 24 8.89 0.02 -20.17
CA GLY A 24 7.87 0.37 -21.18
C GLY A 24 7.13 1.69 -20.94
N ASP A 25 7.23 2.28 -19.75
CA ASP A 25 6.67 3.60 -19.49
C ASP A 25 7.65 4.70 -19.94
N THR A 26 7.13 5.74 -20.57
CA THR A 26 7.93 6.93 -20.97
C THR A 26 7.99 7.98 -19.86
N GLU A 27 7.03 7.96 -18.95
CA GLU A 27 6.89 8.90 -17.83
C GLU A 27 6.49 8.22 -16.54
N ARG A 28 6.90 8.81 -15.40
CA ARG A 28 6.46 8.38 -14.07
C ARG A 28 5.00 8.76 -13.82
N LYS A 29 4.24 7.88 -13.21
CA LYS A 29 2.86 8.15 -12.80
C LYS A 29 2.84 9.14 -11.63
N LYS A 30 2.38 10.38 -11.85
CA LYS A 30 2.48 11.49 -10.89
C LYS A 30 1.71 11.26 -9.58
N ASP A 31 0.52 10.68 -9.66
CA ASP A 31 -0.35 10.43 -8.50
C ASP A 31 -0.27 8.97 -7.99
N TYR A 32 0.90 8.34 -8.19
CA TYR A 32 1.17 6.97 -7.77
C TYR A 32 2.40 6.92 -6.86
N ILE A 33 2.48 5.84 -6.13
CA ILE A 33 3.65 5.35 -5.42
C ILE A 33 4.06 4.00 -6.02
N THR A 34 5.32 3.62 -5.83
CA THR A 34 5.78 2.25 -6.08
C THR A 34 6.18 1.60 -4.76
N LYS A 35 5.53 0.51 -4.40
CA LYS A 35 5.92 -0.35 -3.29
C LYS A 35 6.89 -1.40 -3.83
N VAL A 36 8.16 -1.26 -3.49
CA VAL A 36 9.26 -2.15 -3.91
C VAL A 36 9.40 -3.27 -2.90
N MET A 37 9.48 -4.51 -3.36
CA MET A 37 9.52 -5.71 -2.51
C MET A 37 10.15 -6.90 -3.23
N TYR A 38 10.39 -7.99 -2.52
CA TYR A 38 10.74 -9.26 -3.16
C TYR A 38 9.57 -9.77 -4.01
N HIS A 39 9.91 -10.44 -5.12
CA HIS A 39 8.94 -10.90 -6.13
C HIS A 39 7.83 -11.77 -5.51
N SER A 40 8.20 -12.71 -4.63
CA SER A 40 7.25 -13.58 -3.94
C SER A 40 6.21 -12.82 -3.11
N TYR A 41 6.62 -11.76 -2.41
CA TYR A 41 5.69 -10.92 -1.67
C TYR A 41 4.79 -10.08 -2.59
N ALA A 42 5.33 -9.64 -3.74
CA ALA A 42 4.53 -8.93 -4.74
C ALA A 42 3.42 -9.80 -5.32
N ASP A 43 3.71 -11.08 -5.58
CA ASP A 43 2.71 -12.03 -6.08
C ASP A 43 1.59 -12.25 -5.06
N LEU A 44 1.95 -12.45 -3.79
CA LEU A 44 0.99 -12.60 -2.71
C LEU A 44 0.11 -11.35 -2.56
N GLU A 45 0.74 -10.18 -2.49
CA GLU A 45 0.01 -8.92 -2.34
C GLU A 45 -0.94 -8.64 -3.51
N LEU A 46 -0.52 -8.90 -4.75
CA LEU A 46 -1.38 -8.76 -5.92
C LEU A 46 -2.55 -9.77 -5.92
N LYS A 47 -2.31 -11.01 -5.49
CA LYS A 47 -3.37 -12.02 -5.34
C LYS A 47 -4.41 -11.58 -4.31
N GLU A 48 -3.96 -11.08 -3.16
CA GLU A 48 -4.83 -10.56 -2.10
C GLU A 48 -5.64 -9.36 -2.57
N MET A 49 -4.97 -8.39 -3.20
CA MET A 49 -5.64 -7.21 -3.76
C MET A 49 -6.68 -7.56 -4.82
N LYS A 50 -6.42 -8.59 -5.64
CA LYS A 50 -7.40 -9.08 -6.61
C LYS A 50 -8.62 -9.68 -5.90
N MET A 51 -8.40 -10.56 -4.91
CA MET A 51 -9.47 -11.18 -4.13
C MET A 51 -10.36 -10.12 -3.44
N VAL A 52 -9.73 -9.14 -2.79
CA VAL A 52 -10.41 -8.03 -2.14
C VAL A 52 -11.10 -7.13 -3.17
N GLY A 53 -10.43 -6.81 -4.27
CA GLY A 53 -10.95 -5.95 -5.34
C GLY A 53 -12.26 -6.48 -5.94
N ASP A 54 -12.38 -7.78 -6.10
CA ASP A 54 -13.62 -8.40 -6.62
C ASP A 54 -14.80 -8.18 -5.68
N VAL A 55 -14.59 -8.26 -4.35
CA VAL A 55 -15.62 -7.94 -3.35
C VAL A 55 -15.91 -6.44 -3.29
N LEU A 56 -14.88 -5.60 -3.31
CA LEU A 56 -15.03 -4.16 -3.12
C LEU A 56 -15.66 -3.44 -4.32
N LYS A 57 -15.56 -4.01 -5.53
CA LYS A 57 -16.29 -3.50 -6.72
C LYS A 57 -17.81 -3.49 -6.53
N GLU A 58 -18.34 -4.37 -5.68
CA GLU A 58 -19.76 -4.42 -5.35
C GLU A 58 -20.19 -3.38 -4.31
N ILE A 59 -19.23 -2.68 -3.69
CA ILE A 59 -19.51 -1.64 -2.70
C ILE A 59 -19.64 -0.30 -3.42
N PRO A 60 -20.80 0.39 -3.33
CA PRO A 60 -20.95 1.72 -3.91
C PRO A 60 -19.86 2.68 -3.41
N ASP A 61 -19.23 3.39 -4.34
CA ASP A 61 -18.14 4.33 -4.03
C ASP A 61 -16.92 3.72 -3.33
N GLY A 62 -16.65 2.42 -3.52
CA GLY A 62 -15.56 1.69 -2.86
C GLY A 62 -14.20 2.39 -2.97
N ASP A 63 -13.90 3.03 -4.09
CA ASP A 63 -12.66 3.78 -4.32
C ASP A 63 -12.46 4.97 -3.37
N LYS A 64 -13.53 5.47 -2.75
CA LYS A 64 -13.42 6.51 -1.71
C LYS A 64 -12.84 5.97 -0.41
N TYR A 65 -12.95 4.66 -0.18
CA TYR A 65 -12.61 4.03 1.09
C TYR A 65 -11.43 3.07 1.00
N PHE A 66 -11.11 2.58 -0.21
CA PHE A 66 -10.12 1.52 -0.41
C PHE A 66 -9.21 1.80 -1.61
N LEU A 67 -7.93 1.43 -1.49
CA LEU A 67 -6.97 1.51 -2.59
C LEU A 67 -6.68 0.12 -3.14
N VAL A 68 -7.60 -0.41 -3.92
CA VAL A 68 -7.49 -1.75 -4.51
C VAL A 68 -7.63 -1.74 -6.04
N ASN A 69 -8.02 -0.60 -6.62
CA ASN A 69 -8.15 -0.45 -8.07
C ASN A 69 -6.92 0.24 -8.67
N ASN A 70 -6.70 0.02 -9.98
CA ASN A 70 -5.59 0.60 -10.74
C ASN A 70 -4.20 0.26 -10.17
N ILE A 71 -4.08 -0.93 -9.57
CA ILE A 71 -2.83 -1.46 -9.06
C ILE A 71 -2.19 -2.30 -10.16
N THR A 72 -0.92 -2.03 -10.43
CA THR A 72 -0.21 -2.71 -11.51
C THR A 72 1.19 -3.12 -11.05
N ARG A 73 1.67 -4.28 -11.54
CA ARG A 73 3.06 -4.64 -11.36
C ARG A 73 3.94 -3.63 -12.07
N CYS A 74 5.01 -3.23 -11.44
CA CYS A 74 6.04 -2.36 -11.98
C CYS A 74 7.37 -3.13 -12.01
N ARG A 75 7.77 -3.57 -13.18
CA ARG A 75 9.16 -3.95 -13.42
C ARG A 75 9.91 -2.66 -13.72
N PHE A 76 11.03 -2.48 -13.10
CA PHE A 76 11.89 -1.32 -13.29
C PHE A 76 13.32 -1.80 -13.49
N SER A 77 14.10 -1.02 -14.23
CA SER A 77 15.52 -1.23 -14.40
C SER A 77 16.30 -0.86 -13.13
N GLU A 78 17.61 -0.85 -13.19
CA GLU A 78 18.44 -0.43 -12.08
C GLU A 78 17.99 0.93 -11.51
N LEU A 79 17.95 1.00 -10.18
CA LEU A 79 17.74 2.27 -9.49
C LEU A 79 19.04 3.05 -9.50
N ASP A 80 19.00 4.30 -9.88
CA ASP A 80 20.15 5.21 -9.89
C ASP A 80 19.99 6.33 -8.86
N GLY A 81 21.07 7.06 -8.66
CA GLY A 81 21.22 8.29 -7.89
C GLY A 81 20.07 8.64 -6.94
N ASP A 82 19.07 9.33 -7.46
CA ASP A 82 17.95 9.84 -6.66
C ASP A 82 16.94 8.76 -6.25
N ASP A 83 16.78 7.68 -7.03
CA ASP A 83 15.86 6.59 -6.72
C ASP A 83 16.41 5.71 -5.58
N VAL A 84 17.72 5.57 -5.49
CA VAL A 84 18.39 4.80 -4.42
C VAL A 84 18.57 5.63 -3.15
N LYS A 85 18.58 6.96 -3.30
CA LYS A 85 18.85 7.89 -2.20
C LYS A 85 17.86 7.68 -1.04
N GLY A 86 18.40 7.38 0.11
CA GLY A 86 17.62 7.14 1.32
C GLY A 86 17.10 5.71 1.46
N ARG A 87 17.31 4.82 0.46
CA ARG A 87 16.92 3.40 0.57
C ARG A 87 17.48 2.74 1.84
N LYS A 88 18.76 2.86 2.10
CA LYS A 88 19.41 2.25 3.28
C LYS A 88 18.79 2.67 4.59
N ASN A 89 18.41 3.93 4.69
CA ASN A 89 17.85 4.51 5.93
C ASN A 89 16.36 4.25 6.08
N LYS A 90 15.61 4.25 4.97
CA LYS A 90 14.15 4.17 5.00
C LYS A 90 13.59 2.77 4.74
N CYS A 91 14.32 1.92 3.99
CA CYS A 91 13.83 0.60 3.58
C CYS A 91 14.35 -0.56 4.43
N SER A 92 14.92 -0.26 5.59
CA SER A 92 15.53 -1.27 6.48
C SER A 92 14.55 -2.27 7.11
N GLY A 93 13.26 -1.99 7.06
CA GLY A 93 12.23 -2.94 7.47
C GLY A 93 11.95 -4.04 6.43
N ALA A 94 12.16 -3.73 5.14
CA ALA A 94 11.88 -4.62 4.02
C ALA A 94 13.12 -5.29 3.42
N PHE A 95 14.28 -4.66 3.56
CA PHE A 95 15.52 -5.13 2.95
C PHE A 95 16.68 -5.03 3.93
N ASP A 96 17.60 -5.98 3.82
CA ASP A 96 18.83 -5.98 4.61
C ASP A 96 19.60 -4.67 4.41
N LYS A 97 19.97 -4.03 5.52
CA LYS A 97 20.74 -2.78 5.54
C LYS A 97 22.15 -2.96 4.98
N SER A 98 22.71 -4.16 5.05
CA SER A 98 24.05 -4.47 4.53
C SER A 98 24.12 -4.50 3.00
N LEU A 99 22.96 -4.69 2.30
CA LEU A 99 22.91 -4.70 0.85
C LEU A 99 23.44 -3.38 0.27
N THR A 100 24.51 -3.47 -0.50
CA THR A 100 24.99 -2.37 -1.33
C THR A 100 24.00 -2.04 -2.44
N ASP A 101 24.11 -0.85 -3.03
CA ASP A 101 23.24 -0.47 -4.15
C ASP A 101 23.47 -1.37 -5.36
N ARG A 102 24.73 -1.80 -5.59
CA ARG A 102 25.06 -2.77 -6.64
C ARG A 102 24.39 -4.12 -6.43
N GLU A 103 24.42 -4.66 -5.22
CA GLU A 103 23.76 -5.93 -4.90
C GLU A 103 22.24 -5.84 -5.00
N PHE A 104 21.68 -4.69 -4.61
CA PHE A 104 20.25 -4.44 -4.74
C PHE A 104 19.84 -4.41 -6.23
N ASN A 105 20.59 -3.69 -7.07
CA ASN A 105 20.35 -3.64 -8.50
C ASN A 105 20.55 -5.01 -9.17
N LEU A 106 21.54 -5.79 -8.76
CA LEU A 106 21.68 -7.20 -9.22
C LEU A 106 20.45 -8.05 -8.91
N LYS A 107 19.82 -7.86 -7.75
CA LYS A 107 18.55 -8.55 -7.41
C LYS A 107 17.38 -8.09 -8.27
N ILE A 108 17.33 -6.79 -8.64
CA ILE A 108 16.34 -6.27 -9.59
C ILE A 108 16.54 -6.93 -10.96
N ASN A 109 17.74 -6.91 -11.49
CA ASN A 109 18.07 -7.48 -12.80
C ASN A 109 17.77 -8.98 -12.87
N LYS A 110 17.92 -9.70 -11.76
CA LYS A 110 17.55 -11.12 -11.64
C LYS A 110 16.04 -11.34 -11.43
N GLY A 111 15.24 -10.30 -11.41
CA GLY A 111 13.80 -10.40 -11.15
C GLY A 111 13.41 -10.80 -9.73
N LEU A 112 14.37 -10.80 -8.78
CA LEU A 112 14.11 -11.15 -7.37
C LEU A 112 13.44 -10.00 -6.60
N ILE A 113 13.61 -8.76 -7.06
CA ILE A 113 12.98 -7.56 -6.53
C ILE A 113 12.14 -6.94 -7.65
N THR A 114 10.92 -6.54 -7.31
CA THR A 114 9.97 -5.90 -8.22
C THR A 114 9.17 -4.83 -7.46
N GLY A 115 8.34 -4.10 -8.17
CA GLY A 115 7.46 -3.09 -7.60
C GLY A 115 5.98 -3.35 -7.91
N ILE A 116 5.15 -2.72 -7.10
CA ILE A 116 3.72 -2.57 -7.36
C ILE A 116 3.42 -1.07 -7.37
N ASN A 117 2.86 -0.57 -8.47
CA ASN A 117 2.35 0.78 -8.56
C ASN A 117 0.95 0.84 -7.98
N ILE A 118 0.76 1.74 -7.02
CA ILE A 118 -0.48 1.93 -6.27
C ILE A 118 -0.85 3.42 -6.35
N PRO A 119 -2.13 3.79 -6.56
CA PRO A 119 -2.56 5.17 -6.45
C PRO A 119 -2.18 5.78 -5.10
N TYR A 120 -1.76 7.04 -5.08
CA TYR A 120 -1.40 7.71 -3.84
C TYR A 120 -2.62 8.08 -3.01
N GLY A 121 -2.83 7.39 -1.92
CA GLY A 121 -3.98 7.57 -1.02
C GLY A 121 -3.89 8.69 -0.02
N GLY A 122 -2.73 9.33 0.13
CA GLY A 122 -2.47 10.32 1.18
C GLY A 122 -1.34 9.89 2.12
N LYS A 123 -1.29 10.49 3.31
CA LYS A 123 -0.40 10.10 4.41
C LYS A 123 -1.19 9.25 5.40
N ASP A 124 -0.51 8.34 6.10
CA ASP A 124 -1.14 7.62 7.20
C ASP A 124 -1.57 8.57 8.34
N LEU A 125 -2.47 8.10 9.19
CA LEU A 125 -3.01 8.93 10.26
C LEU A 125 -1.97 9.24 11.32
N LEU A 126 -0.97 8.37 11.54
CA LEU A 126 0.09 8.63 12.50
C LEU A 126 0.93 9.83 12.07
N ASP A 127 1.35 9.86 10.80
CA ASP A 127 2.10 10.98 10.21
C ASP A 127 1.24 12.27 10.04
N THR A 128 -0.08 12.12 9.94
CA THR A 128 -1.00 13.24 9.75
C THR A 128 -1.37 13.90 11.07
N ILE A 129 -1.53 13.12 12.14
CA ILE A 129 -1.86 13.58 13.49
C ILE A 129 -0.56 13.96 14.21
N GLY A 130 -0.04 15.15 13.89
CA GLY A 130 1.20 15.68 14.45
C GLY A 130 1.01 17.07 15.07
N PRO A 131 2.09 17.72 15.53
CA PRO A 131 2.05 18.99 16.25
C PRO A 131 1.44 20.15 15.44
N ASN A 132 1.39 20.04 14.12
CA ASN A 132 0.81 21.05 13.24
C ASN A 132 -0.62 20.72 12.79
N LEU A 133 -1.31 19.80 13.49
CA LEU A 133 -2.68 19.42 13.17
C LEU A 133 -3.64 20.57 13.46
N THR A 134 -4.32 21.05 12.42
CA THR A 134 -5.35 22.08 12.57
C THR A 134 -6.69 21.47 12.98
N SER A 135 -7.53 22.22 13.72
CA SER A 135 -8.89 21.80 14.08
C SER A 135 -9.71 21.40 12.84
N LYS A 136 -9.57 22.12 11.73
CA LYS A 136 -10.23 21.81 10.46
C LYS A 136 -9.81 20.45 9.92
N THR A 137 -8.51 20.15 9.94
CA THR A 137 -7.99 18.85 9.49
C THR A 137 -8.46 17.74 10.41
N PHE A 138 -8.43 17.94 11.73
CA PHE A 138 -8.92 16.98 12.71
C PHE A 138 -10.40 16.63 12.50
N ILE A 139 -11.26 17.63 12.29
CA ILE A 139 -12.68 17.44 11.98
C ILE A 139 -12.86 16.64 10.68
N ASN A 140 -12.08 16.94 9.64
CA ASN A 140 -12.16 16.22 8.37
C ASN A 140 -11.72 14.76 8.51
N ILE A 141 -10.65 14.49 9.28
CA ILE A 141 -10.20 13.11 9.59
C ILE A 141 -11.33 12.34 10.30
N ASN A 142 -11.93 12.91 11.35
CA ASN A 142 -13.02 12.25 12.08
C ASN A 142 -14.22 11.94 11.17
N LYS A 143 -14.63 12.89 10.33
CA LYS A 143 -15.68 12.67 9.33
C LYS A 143 -15.28 11.55 8.34
N GLY A 144 -14.03 11.55 7.88
CA GLY A 144 -13.49 10.54 6.98
C GLY A 144 -13.49 9.14 7.62
N ILE A 145 -13.09 9.01 8.89
CA ILE A 145 -13.12 7.74 9.64
C ILE A 145 -14.57 7.25 9.80
N ILE A 146 -15.49 8.11 10.19
CA ILE A 146 -16.91 7.76 10.32
C ILE A 146 -17.47 7.25 8.98
N ASN A 147 -17.16 7.94 7.89
CA ASN A 147 -17.57 7.52 6.55
C ASN A 147 -16.93 6.17 6.14
N LEU A 148 -15.62 5.99 6.38
CA LEU A 148 -14.93 4.73 6.14
C LEU A 148 -15.59 3.57 6.91
N ILE A 149 -15.91 3.77 8.18
CA ILE A 149 -16.58 2.74 9.00
C ILE A 149 -17.97 2.43 8.45
N LYS A 150 -18.82 3.43 8.31
CA LYS A 150 -20.24 3.24 7.94
C LYS A 150 -20.42 2.75 6.51
N ASN A 151 -19.71 3.33 5.57
CA ASN A 151 -19.92 3.13 4.14
C ASN A 151 -18.88 2.20 3.48
N GLY A 152 -17.78 1.94 4.14
CA GLY A 152 -16.75 1.00 3.72
C GLY A 152 -16.76 -0.27 4.56
N ILE A 153 -16.24 -0.21 5.79
CA ILE A 153 -15.96 -1.39 6.62
C ILE A 153 -17.22 -2.23 6.90
N VAL A 154 -18.31 -1.58 7.34
CA VAL A 154 -19.58 -2.28 7.59
C VAL A 154 -20.10 -2.98 6.32
N LYS A 155 -19.92 -2.35 5.15
CA LYS A 155 -20.40 -2.92 3.88
C LYS A 155 -19.57 -4.14 3.46
N PHE A 156 -18.23 -4.08 3.55
CA PHE A 156 -17.44 -5.25 3.19
C PHE A 156 -17.55 -6.39 4.21
N ASN A 157 -17.74 -6.09 5.49
CA ASN A 157 -18.03 -7.13 6.48
C ASN A 157 -19.35 -7.87 6.15
N LYS A 158 -20.40 -7.16 5.68
CA LYS A 158 -21.61 -7.78 5.16
C LYS A 158 -21.37 -8.69 3.94
N LYS A 159 -20.31 -8.46 3.19
CA LYS A 159 -19.85 -9.32 2.09
C LYS A 159 -18.93 -10.46 2.57
N LYS A 160 -18.93 -10.74 3.87
CA LYS A 160 -18.16 -11.83 4.49
C LYS A 160 -16.64 -11.66 4.34
N LEU A 161 -16.14 -10.42 4.28
CA LEU A 161 -14.74 -10.08 4.26
C LEU A 161 -14.35 -9.34 5.54
N LEU A 162 -13.24 -9.72 6.16
CA LEU A 162 -12.65 -9.08 7.34
C LEU A 162 -11.26 -8.56 7.00
N HIS A 163 -10.93 -7.35 7.45
CA HIS A 163 -9.60 -6.77 7.23
C HIS A 163 -8.55 -7.29 8.20
N LEU A 164 -8.91 -7.49 9.46
CA LEU A 164 -8.12 -8.01 10.58
C LEU A 164 -6.90 -7.17 11.01
N ASP A 165 -6.54 -6.08 10.30
CA ASP A 165 -5.44 -5.18 10.68
C ASP A 165 -5.84 -3.70 10.59
N ILE A 166 -7.00 -3.36 11.16
CA ILE A 166 -7.46 -1.96 11.18
C ILE A 166 -6.70 -1.20 12.26
N LYS A 167 -5.78 -0.34 11.83
CA LYS A 167 -4.97 0.54 12.70
C LYS A 167 -4.66 1.86 12.01
N HIS A 168 -4.23 2.86 12.78
CA HIS A 168 -3.95 4.22 12.27
C HIS A 168 -2.90 4.25 11.15
N MET A 169 -1.91 3.35 11.17
CA MET A 169 -0.90 3.22 10.12
C MET A 169 -1.47 2.68 8.80
N ASN A 170 -2.58 1.93 8.86
CA ASN A 170 -3.26 1.38 7.70
C ASN A 170 -4.43 2.25 7.22
N MET A 171 -4.60 3.43 7.79
CA MET A 171 -5.56 4.44 7.35
C MET A 171 -4.84 5.64 6.76
N LEU A 172 -5.10 5.94 5.49
CA LEU A 172 -4.52 7.09 4.79
C LEU A 172 -5.51 8.23 4.70
N TYR A 173 -5.09 9.43 5.08
CA TYR A 173 -5.86 10.66 4.88
C TYR A 173 -5.30 11.45 3.70
N ASN A 174 -6.17 11.80 2.76
CA ASN A 174 -5.83 12.68 1.65
C ASN A 174 -6.52 14.05 1.82
N PRO A 175 -5.75 15.14 2.03
CA PRO A 175 -6.31 16.46 2.24
C PRO A 175 -7.01 17.05 0.99
N LYS A 176 -6.73 16.53 -0.21
CA LYS A 176 -7.36 17.02 -1.46
C LYS A 176 -8.85 16.65 -1.52
N ASP A 177 -9.17 15.41 -1.21
CA ASP A 177 -10.55 14.88 -1.25
C ASP A 177 -11.17 14.64 0.14
N LYS A 178 -10.38 14.84 1.21
CA LYS A 178 -10.74 14.68 2.62
C LYS A 178 -11.23 13.27 2.98
N ASN A 179 -10.91 12.27 2.16
CA ASN A 179 -11.25 10.89 2.44
C ASN A 179 -10.19 10.22 3.31
N VAL A 180 -10.65 9.29 4.14
CA VAL A 180 -9.80 8.32 4.84
C VAL A 180 -9.97 6.97 4.15
N ARG A 181 -8.85 6.35 3.76
CA ARG A 181 -8.81 5.08 3.03
C ARG A 181 -8.09 4.02 3.82
N LEU A 182 -8.61 2.80 3.78
CA LEU A 182 -7.99 1.63 4.38
C LEU A 182 -7.08 0.95 3.35
N ILE A 183 -5.89 0.55 3.81
CA ILE A 183 -4.85 -0.14 3.02
C ILE A 183 -4.32 -1.36 3.79
N ASP A 184 -3.45 -2.13 3.15
CA ASP A 184 -2.76 -3.29 3.72
C ASP A 184 -3.70 -4.46 4.04
N TRP A 185 -4.11 -5.16 2.98
CA TRP A 185 -5.03 -6.30 3.01
C TRP A 185 -4.32 -7.63 3.30
N GLY A 186 -3.06 -7.56 3.70
CA GLY A 186 -2.18 -8.72 3.83
C GLY A 186 -2.64 -9.81 4.76
N ILE A 187 -3.53 -9.53 5.72
CA ILE A 187 -4.10 -10.54 6.62
C ILE A 187 -5.64 -10.55 6.56
N CYS A 188 -6.20 -10.02 5.45
CA CYS A 188 -7.64 -10.09 5.26
C CYS A 188 -8.13 -11.54 5.14
N ALA A 189 -9.35 -11.78 5.55
CA ALA A 189 -9.95 -13.10 5.53
C ALA A 189 -11.39 -13.07 5.01
N LYS A 190 -11.77 -14.10 4.27
CA LYS A 190 -13.17 -14.41 4.00
C LYS A 190 -13.70 -15.40 5.04
N TYR A 191 -14.97 -15.31 5.35
CA TYR A 191 -15.64 -16.28 6.23
C TYR A 191 -16.98 -16.73 5.65
N THR A 192 -17.34 -17.96 5.96
CA THR A 192 -18.64 -18.56 5.62
C THR A 192 -19.14 -19.34 6.85
N ASN A 193 -20.41 -19.18 7.21
CA ASN A 193 -20.99 -19.87 8.35
C ASN A 193 -20.13 -19.81 9.63
N ASP A 194 -19.65 -18.59 9.94
CA ASP A 194 -18.77 -18.27 11.09
C ASP A 194 -17.41 -18.97 11.10
N VAL A 195 -17.00 -19.57 9.97
CA VAL A 195 -15.67 -20.18 9.78
C VAL A 195 -14.87 -19.35 8.80
N VAL A 196 -13.63 -19.03 9.16
CA VAL A 196 -12.66 -18.39 8.26
C VAL A 196 -12.24 -19.39 7.19
N THR A 197 -12.55 -19.09 5.92
CA THR A 197 -12.34 -20.02 4.80
C THR A 197 -11.09 -19.72 3.98
N GLU A 198 -10.71 -18.44 3.87
CA GLU A 198 -9.54 -18.00 3.06
C GLU A 198 -8.80 -16.86 3.76
N GLY A 199 -7.52 -16.76 3.51
CA GLY A 199 -6.65 -15.63 3.91
C GLY A 199 -5.74 -15.97 5.09
N VAL A 200 -6.27 -16.21 6.28
CA VAL A 200 -5.45 -16.44 7.50
C VAL A 200 -4.77 -17.82 7.50
N LYS A 201 -5.37 -18.82 6.87
CA LYS A 201 -4.84 -20.20 6.85
C LYS A 201 -3.56 -20.36 6.02
N ASP A 202 -3.35 -19.51 5.02
CA ASP A 202 -2.18 -19.60 4.11
C ASP A 202 -0.92 -18.91 4.67
N ARG A 203 -1.06 -18.25 5.79
CA ARG A 203 0.06 -17.62 6.50
C ARG A 203 0.16 -18.33 7.84
N ASN A 204 1.22 -19.07 8.06
CA ASN A 204 1.60 -19.60 9.36
C ASN A 204 1.70 -18.44 10.37
N LEU A 205 0.56 -17.92 10.81
CA LEU A 205 0.40 -17.02 11.93
C LEU A 205 0.26 -17.88 13.20
N MET A 206 1.28 -18.70 13.44
CA MET A 206 1.55 -19.30 14.74
C MET A 206 2.89 -18.80 15.25
#